data_4d5c10eca578fe8a64134c7f8ed72c39
#
_entry.id   4d5c10eca578fe8a64134c7f8ed72c39
#
_cell.length_a   1.000
_cell.length_b   1.000
_cell.length_c   1.000
_cell.angle_alpha   90.00
_cell.angle_beta   90.00
_cell.angle_gamma   90.00
#
_symmetry.space_group_name_H-M   'P 1'
#
loop_
_entity.id
_entity.type
_entity.pdbx_description
1 polymer ?
#
loop_
_entity_poly.entity_id
_entity_poly.type
_entity_poly.pdbx_seq_one_letter_code
_entity_poly.pdbx_strand_id
1 'polypeptide(L)'
;MTATTTCATVDEAMASFDNFRHWHDIDWVKCHKKVKNLQARIVKATAEGRWRMVRKLQQLLTRSFSAKAIAVKRVTENKGKRTAGVDGETWITPAAKANAIDSLKRRGYKSSPLRRVEIPKKNGKKRKLGIPTMKDRAIQALYLLALEPVSETTADPNSYGFRPERATADAREQGFKALANKHRAEWIMEADIKGCFDNISHEWLLENVPLDRKILKEWLKAGVIYNEKFTETETGTPQGGIITPLTQRITFIDLCCIVLGRRFRRLRIASCWRSLSWYRMFNSNQIFSHNNLLDQQPHDSLALTNIQGLSIGAQAFQKNGKRFSKL
;
A
#
# COMPACT_ATOMS: atom_id res chain seq x y z
N MET A 1 -18.89 -31.48 42.28
CA MET A 1 -17.78 -31.71 41.32
C MET A 1 -17.54 -30.43 40.55
N THR A 2 -16.59 -29.66 41.00
CA THR A 2 -16.25 -28.34 40.43
C THR A 2 -15.11 -28.54 39.42
N ALA A 3 -15.38 -28.33 38.14
CA ALA A 3 -14.39 -28.37 37.09
C ALA A 3 -13.53 -27.10 37.11
N THR A 4 -12.29 -27.22 37.53
CA THR A 4 -11.29 -26.17 37.50
C THR A 4 -10.74 -26.06 36.08
N THR A 5 -11.20 -25.07 35.30
CA THR A 5 -10.63 -24.73 34.00
C THR A 5 -9.31 -24.01 34.25
N THR A 6 -8.19 -24.69 34.08
CA THR A 6 -6.85 -24.11 34.10
C THR A 6 -6.69 -23.21 32.90
N CYS A 7 -6.59 -21.93 33.17
CA CYS A 7 -6.19 -20.88 32.20
C CYS A 7 -4.70 -21.09 31.92
N ALA A 8 -4.36 -21.71 30.78
CA ALA A 8 -2.97 -21.80 30.33
C ALA A 8 -2.41 -20.37 30.13
N THR A 9 -1.37 -20.06 30.88
CA THR A 9 -0.76 -18.75 30.94
C THR A 9 -0.12 -18.39 29.62
N VAL A 10 -0.12 -17.10 29.29
CA VAL A 10 0.42 -16.54 28.04
C VAL A 10 1.92 -16.85 27.87
N ASP A 11 2.60 -17.18 28.97
CA ASP A 11 4.01 -17.54 28.99
C ASP A 11 4.33 -18.91 28.39
N GLU A 12 3.45 -19.92 28.51
CA GLU A 12 3.64 -21.22 27.86
C GLU A 12 3.57 -21.14 26.33
N ALA A 13 2.78 -20.21 25.79
CA ALA A 13 2.73 -19.97 24.35
C ALA A 13 3.99 -19.29 23.79
N MET A 14 4.77 -18.59 24.63
CA MET A 14 6.05 -17.97 24.24
C MET A 14 7.24 -18.94 24.40
N ALA A 15 7.21 -19.85 25.38
CA ALA A 15 8.31 -20.76 25.68
C ALA A 15 8.56 -21.85 24.62
N SER A 16 7.63 -22.10 23.70
CA SER A 16 7.78 -23.17 22.68
C SER A 16 8.60 -22.76 21.43
N PHE A 17 9.23 -21.58 21.42
CA PHE A 17 9.94 -21.06 20.24
C PHE A 17 11.47 -21.00 20.36
N ASP A 18 12.04 -21.28 21.53
CA ASP A 18 13.48 -21.17 21.79
C ASP A 18 14.33 -22.31 21.19
N ASN A 19 13.73 -23.32 20.56
CA ASN A 19 14.45 -24.44 19.94
C ASN A 19 14.71 -24.29 18.43
N PHE A 20 14.56 -23.09 17.88
CA PHE A 20 14.90 -22.83 16.49
C PHE A 20 16.41 -22.65 16.33
N ARG A 21 17.13 -23.65 15.82
CA ARG A 21 18.58 -23.59 15.57
C ARG A 21 18.92 -23.29 14.10
N HIS A 22 18.10 -23.73 13.15
CA HIS A 22 18.39 -23.58 11.72
C HIS A 22 17.19 -23.12 10.89
N TRP A 23 17.47 -22.39 9.80
CA TRP A 23 16.45 -21.91 8.85
C TRP A 23 15.55 -23.02 8.31
N HIS A 24 16.11 -24.22 8.15
CA HIS A 24 15.39 -25.39 7.61
C HIS A 24 14.42 -26.03 8.62
N ASP A 25 14.56 -25.76 9.90
CA ASP A 25 13.73 -26.33 10.96
C ASP A 25 12.41 -25.55 11.14
N ILE A 26 12.23 -24.45 10.39
CA ILE A 26 11.02 -23.61 10.51
C ILE A 26 9.82 -24.35 9.92
N ASP A 27 8.82 -24.60 10.76
CA ASP A 27 7.50 -25.05 10.34
C ASP A 27 6.73 -23.87 9.67
N TRP A 28 6.83 -23.78 8.37
CA TRP A 28 6.20 -22.72 7.59
C TRP A 28 4.68 -22.78 7.62
N VAL A 29 4.09 -23.98 7.67
CA VAL A 29 2.63 -24.16 7.74
C VAL A 29 2.10 -23.57 9.05
N LYS A 30 2.75 -23.89 10.17
CA LYS A 30 2.42 -23.34 11.48
C LYS A 30 2.61 -21.81 11.53
N CYS A 31 3.70 -21.31 10.93
CA CYS A 31 3.93 -19.87 10.83
C CYS A 31 2.84 -19.16 10.05
N HIS A 32 2.46 -19.64 8.87
CA HIS A 32 1.39 -19.07 8.06
C HIS A 32 0.04 -19.13 8.79
N LYS A 33 -0.30 -20.25 9.44
CA LYS A 33 -1.53 -20.38 10.22
C LYS A 33 -1.61 -19.35 11.35
N LYS A 34 -0.52 -19.15 12.10
CA LYS A 34 -0.47 -18.13 13.17
C LYS A 34 -0.67 -16.71 12.65
N VAL A 35 0.02 -16.36 11.55
CA VAL A 35 -0.11 -15.02 10.94
C VAL A 35 -1.52 -14.81 10.39
N LYS A 36 -2.11 -15.78 9.65
CA LYS A 36 -3.49 -15.70 9.15
C LYS A 36 -4.51 -15.52 10.29
N ASN A 37 -4.35 -16.22 11.41
CA ASN A 37 -5.24 -16.05 12.57
C ASN A 37 -5.17 -14.62 13.15
N LEU A 38 -3.98 -14.02 13.23
CA LEU A 38 -3.83 -12.64 13.69
C LEU A 38 -4.42 -11.65 12.67
N GLN A 39 -4.22 -11.89 11.38
CA GLN A 39 -4.78 -11.08 10.30
C GLN A 39 -6.32 -11.12 10.31
N ALA A 40 -6.94 -12.29 10.49
CA ALA A 40 -8.39 -12.42 10.63
C ALA A 40 -8.94 -11.60 11.82
N ARG A 41 -8.23 -11.60 12.95
CA ARG A 41 -8.59 -10.77 14.12
C ARG A 41 -8.45 -9.28 13.83
N ILE A 42 -7.44 -8.88 13.05
CA ILE A 42 -7.27 -7.47 12.58
C ILE A 42 -8.44 -7.08 11.69
N VAL A 43 -8.82 -7.91 10.70
CA VAL A 43 -9.98 -7.69 9.83
C VAL A 43 -11.24 -7.45 10.66
N LYS A 44 -11.55 -8.37 11.60
CA LYS A 44 -12.73 -8.24 12.48
C LYS A 44 -12.70 -6.93 13.28
N ALA A 45 -11.58 -6.61 13.92
CA ALA A 45 -11.44 -5.39 14.70
C ALA A 45 -11.54 -4.12 13.83
N THR A 46 -11.07 -4.16 12.58
CA THR A 46 -11.17 -3.06 11.61
C THR A 46 -12.63 -2.86 11.17
N ALA A 47 -13.34 -3.94 10.82
CA ALA A 47 -14.74 -3.88 10.42
C ALA A 47 -15.64 -3.32 11.53
N GLU A 48 -15.31 -3.61 12.78
CA GLU A 48 -16.01 -3.10 13.97
C GLU A 48 -15.52 -1.68 14.41
N GLY A 49 -14.59 -1.05 13.69
CA GLY A 49 -14.04 0.27 14.03
C GLY A 49 -13.21 0.31 15.33
N ARG A 50 -12.81 -0.83 15.87
CA ARG A 50 -12.04 -0.93 17.13
C ARG A 50 -10.56 -0.65 16.95
N TRP A 51 -10.21 0.58 16.57
CA TRP A 51 -8.85 1.00 16.21
C TRP A 51 -7.78 0.77 17.29
N ARG A 52 -8.15 0.85 18.57
CA ARG A 52 -7.22 0.52 19.69
C ARG A 52 -6.82 -0.96 19.63
N MET A 53 -7.78 -1.85 19.34
CA MET A 53 -7.54 -3.29 19.19
C MET A 53 -6.72 -3.58 17.94
N VAL A 54 -7.03 -2.93 16.81
CA VAL A 54 -6.24 -3.05 15.56
C VAL A 54 -4.77 -2.76 15.86
N ARG A 55 -4.44 -1.65 16.50
CA ARG A 55 -3.06 -1.29 16.87
C ARG A 55 -2.39 -2.34 17.76
N LYS A 56 -3.09 -2.86 18.78
CA LYS A 56 -2.56 -3.93 19.65
C LYS A 56 -2.26 -5.21 18.85
N LEU A 57 -3.17 -5.62 17.97
CA LEU A 57 -3.00 -6.81 17.13
C LEU A 57 -1.87 -6.66 16.10
N GLN A 58 -1.73 -5.48 15.50
CA GLN A 58 -0.61 -5.17 14.62
C GLN A 58 0.73 -5.25 15.37
N GLN A 59 0.81 -4.74 16.60
CA GLN A 59 2.01 -4.85 17.43
C GLN A 59 2.31 -6.31 17.81
N LEU A 60 1.29 -7.10 18.14
CA LEU A 60 1.45 -8.52 18.44
C LEU A 60 1.97 -9.28 17.21
N LEU A 61 1.40 -9.01 16.03
CA LEU A 61 1.83 -9.63 14.79
C LEU A 61 3.29 -9.29 14.46
N THR A 62 3.67 -8.00 14.49
CA THR A 62 5.02 -7.55 14.14
C THR A 62 6.10 -7.99 15.14
N ARG A 63 5.72 -8.37 16.35
CA ARG A 63 6.64 -8.95 17.34
C ARG A 63 6.76 -10.47 17.23
N SER A 64 5.80 -11.15 16.59
CA SER A 64 5.78 -12.61 16.54
C SER A 64 6.91 -13.16 15.67
N PHE A 65 7.53 -14.23 16.12
CA PHE A 65 8.53 -14.97 15.35
C PHE A 65 8.01 -15.36 13.97
N SER A 66 6.79 -15.92 13.92
CA SER A 66 6.16 -16.40 12.68
C SER A 66 6.07 -15.31 11.61
N ALA A 67 5.68 -14.09 11.98
CA ALA A 67 5.58 -12.98 11.02
C ALA A 67 6.97 -12.49 10.57
N LYS A 68 7.95 -12.44 11.47
CA LYS A 68 9.33 -12.10 11.13
C LYS A 68 9.94 -13.13 10.18
N ALA A 69 9.76 -14.42 10.44
CA ALA A 69 10.24 -15.50 9.58
C ALA A 69 9.63 -15.39 8.16
N ILE A 70 8.31 -15.18 8.04
CA ILE A 70 7.64 -14.98 6.76
C ILE A 70 8.15 -13.73 6.05
N ALA A 71 8.40 -12.64 6.76
CA ALA A 71 8.95 -11.42 6.19
C ALA A 71 10.36 -11.65 5.61
N VAL A 72 11.25 -12.32 6.34
CA VAL A 72 12.58 -12.70 5.84
C VAL A 72 12.47 -13.63 4.64
N LYS A 73 11.62 -14.66 4.69
CA LYS A 73 11.38 -15.57 3.57
C LYS A 73 10.96 -14.78 2.32
N ARG A 74 9.99 -13.87 2.43
CA ARG A 74 9.50 -13.06 1.32
C ARG A 74 10.60 -12.27 0.61
N VAL A 75 11.52 -11.65 1.36
CA VAL A 75 12.58 -10.83 0.76
C VAL A 75 13.74 -11.64 0.21
N THR A 76 13.94 -12.85 0.72
CA THR A 76 15.01 -13.76 0.26
C THR A 76 14.60 -14.70 -0.86
N GLU A 77 13.31 -14.78 -1.20
CA GLU A 77 12.79 -15.61 -2.30
C GLU A 77 12.31 -14.80 -3.50
N ASN A 78 12.15 -13.48 -3.38
CA ASN A 78 11.70 -12.62 -4.47
C ASN A 78 12.78 -12.38 -5.55
N LYS A 79 12.40 -11.81 -6.71
CA LYS A 79 13.32 -11.50 -7.82
C LYS A 79 14.45 -10.55 -7.41
N GLY A 80 14.24 -9.70 -6.41
CA GLY A 80 15.21 -8.73 -5.89
C GLY A 80 16.19 -9.29 -4.85
N LYS A 81 16.17 -10.58 -4.52
CA LYS A 81 16.96 -11.20 -3.44
C LYS A 81 18.49 -11.01 -3.55
N ARG A 82 19.00 -10.82 -4.77
CA ARG A 82 20.43 -10.60 -5.04
C ARG A 82 20.81 -9.12 -5.15
N THR A 83 19.85 -8.21 -5.04
CA THR A 83 20.10 -6.78 -5.18
C THR A 83 20.32 -6.16 -3.80
N ALA A 84 21.55 -5.78 -3.49
CA ALA A 84 21.90 -5.15 -2.22
C ALA A 84 21.42 -3.68 -2.15
N GLY A 85 21.23 -3.17 -0.93
CA GLY A 85 21.01 -1.76 -0.65
C GLY A 85 22.34 -0.95 -0.69
N VAL A 86 22.41 0.10 0.14
CA VAL A 86 23.62 0.92 0.31
C VAL A 86 24.70 0.20 1.12
N ASP A 87 24.30 -0.77 1.93
CA ASP A 87 25.15 -1.61 2.78
C ASP A 87 25.90 -2.72 2.01
N GLY A 88 25.54 -2.99 0.77
CA GLY A 88 26.08 -4.10 -0.03
C GLY A 88 25.66 -5.49 0.45
N GLU A 89 24.82 -5.59 1.50
CA GLU A 89 24.46 -6.87 2.11
C GLU A 89 23.34 -7.60 1.37
N THR A 90 23.46 -8.94 1.32
CA THR A 90 22.41 -9.87 0.86
C THR A 90 22.32 -11.08 1.77
N TRP A 91 21.09 -11.62 1.95
CA TRP A 91 20.86 -12.77 2.83
C TRP A 91 20.68 -14.06 2.01
N ILE A 92 21.81 -14.61 1.55
CA ILE A 92 21.79 -15.81 0.67
C ILE A 92 21.84 -17.09 1.50
N THR A 93 22.70 -17.14 2.55
CA THR A 93 22.91 -18.34 3.35
C THR A 93 21.78 -18.59 4.36
N PRO A 94 21.48 -19.85 4.72
CA PRO A 94 20.51 -20.18 5.77
C PRO A 94 20.81 -19.51 7.12
N ALA A 95 22.07 -19.44 7.50
CA ALA A 95 22.51 -18.78 8.74
C ALA A 95 22.23 -17.27 8.71
N ALA A 96 22.52 -16.57 7.61
CA ALA A 96 22.20 -15.15 7.46
C ALA A 96 20.68 -14.89 7.54
N LYS A 97 19.84 -15.78 6.97
CA LYS A 97 18.38 -15.68 7.06
C LYS A 97 17.88 -15.88 8.49
N ALA A 98 18.46 -16.85 9.23
CA ALA A 98 18.10 -17.10 10.62
C ALA A 98 18.43 -15.89 11.50
N ASN A 99 19.65 -15.38 11.41
CA ASN A 99 20.11 -14.19 12.16
C ASN A 99 19.27 -12.94 11.80
N ALA A 100 18.83 -12.84 10.55
CA ALA A 100 17.98 -11.75 10.11
C ALA A 100 16.64 -11.70 10.86
N ILE A 101 16.05 -12.83 11.22
CA ILE A 101 14.78 -12.88 11.97
C ILE A 101 14.93 -12.15 13.31
N ASP A 102 16.02 -12.41 14.03
CA ASP A 102 16.29 -11.80 15.34
C ASP A 102 16.65 -10.31 15.23
N SER A 103 17.20 -9.90 14.09
CA SER A 103 17.55 -8.50 13.83
C SER A 103 16.32 -7.61 13.61
N LEU A 104 15.14 -8.18 13.29
CA LEU A 104 13.91 -7.43 13.04
C LEU A 104 13.27 -6.96 14.35
N LYS A 105 13.85 -5.92 14.94
CA LYS A 105 13.40 -5.30 16.20
C LYS A 105 12.90 -3.88 15.92
N ARG A 106 11.75 -3.52 16.52
CA ARG A 106 11.20 -2.15 16.45
C ARG A 106 12.05 -1.16 17.26
N ARG A 107 12.50 -1.59 18.46
CA ARG A 107 13.26 -0.75 19.38
C ARG A 107 14.67 -0.52 18.82
N GLY A 108 15.08 0.74 18.70
CA GLY A 108 16.38 1.10 18.12
C GLY A 108 16.46 0.97 16.60
N TYR A 109 15.36 0.70 15.91
CA TYR A 109 15.36 0.69 14.45
C TYR A 109 15.52 2.10 13.88
N LYS A 110 16.46 2.24 12.97
CA LYS A 110 16.65 3.38 12.07
C LYS A 110 16.73 2.85 10.64
N SER A 111 16.04 3.50 9.71
CA SER A 111 16.11 3.15 8.29
C SER A 111 17.40 3.66 7.68
N SER A 112 18.04 2.84 6.86
CA SER A 112 19.18 3.25 6.06
C SER A 112 18.72 4.04 4.83
N PRO A 113 19.57 4.95 4.29
CA PRO A 113 19.27 5.62 3.02
C PRO A 113 19.05 4.62 1.88
N LEU A 114 18.26 5.03 0.90
CA LEU A 114 17.96 4.22 -0.27
C LEU A 114 19.06 4.36 -1.32
N ARG A 115 19.52 3.26 -1.89
CA ARG A 115 20.40 3.29 -3.07
C ARG A 115 19.60 3.63 -4.31
N ARG A 116 19.84 4.78 -4.93
CA ARG A 116 19.15 5.20 -6.16
C ARG A 116 19.76 4.55 -7.39
N VAL A 117 18.88 4.00 -8.24
CA VAL A 117 19.23 3.46 -9.55
C VAL A 117 18.26 4.06 -10.58
N GLU A 118 18.76 4.40 -11.75
CA GLU A 118 17.97 4.91 -12.86
C GLU A 118 17.69 3.81 -13.88
N ILE A 119 16.42 3.57 -14.17
CA ILE A 119 15.97 2.56 -15.14
C ILE A 119 15.43 3.30 -16.37
N PRO A 120 15.91 2.98 -17.60
CA PRO A 120 15.40 3.59 -18.81
C PRO A 120 13.93 3.19 -19.05
N LYS A 121 13.11 4.15 -19.43
CA LYS A 121 11.73 3.94 -19.90
C LYS A 121 11.71 3.82 -21.42
N LYS A 122 10.65 3.22 -21.99
CA LYS A 122 10.44 3.10 -23.43
C LYS A 122 10.41 4.44 -24.19
N ASN A 123 10.08 5.52 -23.50
CA ASN A 123 10.02 6.89 -24.03
C ASN A 123 11.33 7.68 -23.88
N GLY A 124 12.46 7.03 -23.63
CA GLY A 124 13.78 7.67 -23.43
C GLY A 124 13.99 8.33 -22.06
N LYS A 125 12.93 8.53 -21.28
CA LYS A 125 13.06 9.09 -19.93
C LYS A 125 13.58 8.04 -18.95
N LYS A 126 14.26 8.45 -17.89
CA LYS A 126 14.72 7.57 -16.81
C LYS A 126 13.70 7.53 -15.67
N ARG A 127 13.54 6.34 -15.08
CA ARG A 127 12.76 6.15 -13.84
C ARG A 127 13.73 5.98 -12.68
N LYS A 128 13.60 6.82 -11.68
CA LYS A 128 14.37 6.75 -10.44
C LYS A 128 13.78 5.67 -9.53
N LEU A 129 14.58 4.67 -9.16
CA LEU A 129 14.20 3.59 -8.25
C LEU A 129 15.06 3.67 -6.99
N GLY A 130 14.44 3.67 -5.81
CA GLY A 130 15.13 3.60 -4.53
C GLY A 130 15.18 2.17 -4.01
N ILE A 131 16.37 1.64 -3.79
CA ILE A 131 16.59 0.27 -3.32
C ILE A 131 16.92 0.31 -1.83
N PRO A 132 16.03 -0.16 -0.93
CA PRO A 132 16.30 -0.26 0.50
C PRO A 132 17.28 -1.41 0.80
N THR A 133 17.90 -1.39 1.98
CA THR A 133 18.69 -2.52 2.51
C THR A 133 17.83 -3.77 2.68
N MET A 134 18.44 -4.95 2.80
CA MET A 134 17.68 -6.19 3.05
C MET A 134 16.90 -6.13 4.35
N LYS A 135 17.50 -5.51 5.40
CA LYS A 135 16.85 -5.30 6.69
C LYS A 135 15.62 -4.40 6.56
N ASP A 136 15.72 -3.28 5.86
CA ASP A 136 14.60 -2.36 5.66
C ASP A 136 13.48 -3.01 4.85
N ARG A 137 13.82 -3.78 3.80
CA ARG A 137 12.83 -4.56 3.04
C ARG A 137 12.10 -5.57 3.92
N ALA A 138 12.83 -6.28 4.79
CA ALA A 138 12.23 -7.27 5.68
C ALA A 138 11.31 -6.61 6.72
N ILE A 139 11.71 -5.47 7.28
CA ILE A 139 10.85 -4.70 8.18
C ILE A 139 9.62 -4.16 7.42
N GLN A 140 9.78 -3.64 6.22
CA GLN A 140 8.65 -3.23 5.38
C GLN A 140 7.71 -4.41 5.08
N ALA A 141 8.25 -5.60 4.75
CA ALA A 141 7.45 -6.80 4.53
C ALA A 141 6.71 -7.25 5.80
N LEU A 142 7.35 -7.14 6.97
CA LEU A 142 6.76 -7.45 8.26
C LEU A 142 5.57 -6.54 8.58
N TYR A 143 5.74 -5.23 8.40
CA TYR A 143 4.67 -4.27 8.63
C TYR A 143 3.59 -4.31 7.56
N LEU A 144 3.92 -4.75 6.34
CA LEU A 144 2.94 -5.02 5.30
C LEU A 144 1.94 -6.10 5.72
N LEU A 145 2.41 -7.20 6.35
CA LEU A 145 1.52 -8.25 6.88
C LEU A 145 0.51 -7.72 7.89
N ALA A 146 0.86 -6.66 8.62
CA ALA A 146 -0.01 -6.04 9.62
C ALA A 146 -0.94 -4.95 9.04
N LEU A 147 -0.53 -4.28 7.96
CA LEU A 147 -1.29 -3.20 7.33
C LEU A 147 -2.28 -3.71 6.25
N GLU A 148 -1.90 -4.76 5.53
CA GLU A 148 -2.69 -5.33 4.44
C GLU A 148 -4.12 -5.72 4.85
N PRO A 149 -4.37 -6.39 6.00
CA PRO A 149 -5.73 -6.70 6.46
C PRO A 149 -6.59 -5.45 6.66
N VAL A 150 -6.01 -4.38 7.19
CA VAL A 150 -6.73 -3.11 7.41
C VAL A 150 -7.08 -2.49 6.07
N SER A 151 -6.10 -2.38 5.17
CA SER A 151 -6.29 -1.78 3.85
C SER A 151 -7.28 -2.56 2.97
N GLU A 152 -7.30 -3.92 3.07
CA GLU A 152 -8.28 -4.73 2.34
C GLU A 152 -9.70 -4.57 2.90
N THR A 153 -9.84 -4.42 4.21
CA THR A 153 -11.14 -4.23 4.86
C THR A 153 -11.77 -2.88 4.52
N THR A 154 -10.93 -1.84 4.38
CA THR A 154 -11.40 -0.47 4.09
C THR A 154 -11.41 -0.12 2.60
N ALA A 155 -10.84 -0.97 1.74
CA ALA A 155 -10.71 -0.72 0.32
C ALA A 155 -12.05 -0.69 -0.41
N ASP A 156 -12.15 0.18 -1.45
CA ASP A 156 -13.25 0.13 -2.40
C ASP A 156 -13.28 -1.22 -3.13
N PRO A 157 -14.45 -1.90 -3.22
CA PRO A 157 -14.57 -3.20 -3.88
C PRO A 157 -14.13 -3.19 -5.35
N ASN A 158 -14.27 -2.05 -6.03
CA ASN A 158 -13.93 -1.89 -7.45
C ASN A 158 -12.52 -1.32 -7.68
N SER A 159 -11.69 -1.20 -6.64
CA SER A 159 -10.28 -0.91 -6.76
C SER A 159 -9.49 -2.21 -6.95
N TYR A 160 -8.72 -2.32 -8.04
CA TYR A 160 -8.02 -3.56 -8.43
C TYR A 160 -6.50 -3.43 -8.35
N GLY A 161 -5.94 -2.22 -8.43
CA GLY A 161 -4.51 -1.98 -8.43
C GLY A 161 -3.82 -2.34 -7.11
N PHE A 162 -2.70 -3.08 -7.19
CA PHE A 162 -1.87 -3.47 -6.04
C PHE A 162 -2.59 -4.23 -4.92
N ARG A 163 -3.67 -4.94 -5.25
CA ARG A 163 -4.41 -5.77 -4.30
C ARG A 163 -4.08 -7.24 -4.48
N PRO A 164 -3.93 -8.01 -3.36
CA PRO A 164 -3.84 -9.45 -3.42
C PRO A 164 -5.10 -10.04 -4.08
N GLU A 165 -4.94 -11.17 -4.77
CA GLU A 165 -6.02 -11.92 -5.41
C GLU A 165 -6.87 -11.08 -6.41
N ARG A 166 -6.29 -9.99 -6.96
CA ARG A 166 -6.91 -9.14 -7.99
C ARG A 166 -6.01 -9.06 -9.21
N ALA A 167 -6.61 -9.25 -10.39
CA ALA A 167 -5.93 -9.20 -11.66
C ALA A 167 -6.46 -8.08 -12.56
N THR A 168 -5.73 -7.78 -13.62
CA THR A 168 -6.19 -6.85 -14.68
C THR A 168 -7.42 -7.36 -15.40
N ALA A 169 -7.62 -8.69 -15.44
CA ALA A 169 -8.81 -9.33 -15.99
C ALA A 169 -10.08 -8.93 -15.22
N ASP A 170 -10.00 -8.91 -13.87
CA ASP A 170 -11.13 -8.52 -13.01
C ASP A 170 -11.54 -7.06 -13.24
N ALA A 171 -10.54 -6.17 -13.38
CA ALA A 171 -10.80 -4.76 -13.68
C ALA A 171 -11.46 -4.59 -15.05
N ARG A 172 -11.01 -5.35 -16.07
CA ARG A 172 -11.58 -5.34 -17.42
C ARG A 172 -13.01 -5.87 -17.42
N GLU A 173 -13.27 -6.98 -16.73
CA GLU A 173 -14.60 -7.57 -16.61
C GLU A 173 -15.56 -6.60 -15.92
N GLN A 174 -15.15 -5.95 -14.84
CA GLN A 174 -15.96 -4.95 -14.18
C GLN A 174 -16.24 -3.73 -15.08
N GLY A 175 -15.23 -3.29 -15.85
CA GLY A 175 -15.41 -2.25 -16.85
C GLY A 175 -16.42 -2.64 -17.92
N PHE A 176 -16.34 -3.87 -18.43
CA PHE A 176 -17.30 -4.40 -19.39
C PHE A 176 -18.71 -4.45 -18.80
N LYS A 177 -18.90 -5.03 -17.61
CA LYS A 177 -20.21 -5.07 -16.93
C LYS A 177 -20.83 -3.70 -16.71
N ALA A 178 -19.99 -2.69 -16.48
CA ALA A 178 -20.47 -1.34 -16.24
C ALA A 178 -20.82 -0.57 -17.54
N LEU A 179 -20.16 -0.89 -18.66
CA LEU A 179 -20.28 -0.13 -19.92
C LEU A 179 -21.09 -0.84 -21.00
N ALA A 180 -21.21 -2.19 -21.00
CA ALA A 180 -21.82 -2.93 -22.08
C ALA A 180 -23.34 -2.69 -22.22
N ASN A 181 -24.02 -2.35 -21.14
CA ASN A 181 -25.45 -2.13 -21.14
C ASN A 181 -25.82 -0.68 -21.49
N LYS A 182 -26.78 -0.47 -22.40
CA LYS A 182 -27.25 0.86 -22.83
C LYS A 182 -27.83 1.72 -21.69
N HIS A 183 -28.42 1.08 -20.66
CA HIS A 183 -29.04 1.75 -19.52
C HIS A 183 -28.08 2.00 -18.33
N ARG A 184 -26.78 1.80 -18.54
CA ARG A 184 -25.76 2.04 -17.51
C ARG A 184 -24.96 3.32 -17.78
N ALA A 185 -23.76 3.41 -17.20
CA ALA A 185 -22.94 4.59 -17.28
C ALA A 185 -22.70 5.06 -18.74
N GLU A 186 -23.04 6.31 -19.03
CA GLU A 186 -22.82 6.97 -20.31
C GLU A 186 -21.52 7.74 -20.36
N TRP A 187 -21.02 8.13 -19.21
CA TRP A 187 -19.80 8.93 -19.07
C TRP A 187 -18.69 8.17 -18.36
N ILE A 188 -17.50 8.35 -18.86
CA ILE A 188 -16.26 7.80 -18.27
C ILE A 188 -15.37 8.97 -17.94
N MET A 189 -14.93 9.05 -16.69
CA MET A 189 -13.87 9.99 -16.28
C MET A 189 -12.55 9.23 -16.14
N GLU A 190 -11.54 9.64 -16.88
CA GLU A 190 -10.16 9.21 -16.69
C GLU A 190 -9.43 10.27 -15.88
N ALA A 191 -8.77 9.85 -14.82
CA ALA A 191 -7.99 10.74 -13.99
C ALA A 191 -6.61 10.14 -13.67
N ASP A 192 -5.58 10.98 -13.62
CA ASP A 192 -4.22 10.61 -13.28
C ASP A 192 -3.60 11.62 -12.32
N ILE A 193 -2.73 11.16 -11.43
CA ILE A 193 -2.05 12.01 -10.46
C ILE A 193 -0.62 12.27 -10.94
N LYS A 194 -0.33 13.53 -11.23
CA LYS A 194 0.98 13.95 -11.66
C LYS A 194 2.01 13.79 -10.55
N GLY A 195 3.04 12.97 -10.78
CA GLY A 195 4.15 12.80 -9.82
C GLY A 195 3.70 12.23 -8.47
N CYS A 196 2.71 11.32 -8.45
CA CYS A 196 2.12 10.81 -7.22
C CYS A 196 3.14 10.38 -6.17
N PHE A 197 4.16 9.60 -6.57
CA PHE A 197 5.19 9.10 -5.64
C PHE A 197 6.08 10.20 -5.07
N ASP A 198 6.26 11.30 -5.79
CA ASP A 198 7.22 12.34 -5.46
C ASP A 198 6.59 13.47 -4.62
N ASN A 199 5.24 13.57 -4.63
CA ASN A 199 4.52 14.73 -4.09
C ASN A 199 3.62 14.45 -2.88
N ILE A 200 3.49 13.18 -2.41
CA ILE A 200 2.65 12.86 -1.26
C ILE A 200 3.20 13.50 0.01
N SER A 201 2.36 14.21 0.78
CA SER A 201 2.74 14.79 2.06
C SER A 201 3.10 13.72 3.10
N HIS A 202 4.27 13.84 3.71
CA HIS A 202 4.70 12.97 4.80
C HIS A 202 3.79 13.12 6.04
N GLU A 203 3.34 14.34 6.35
CA GLU A 203 2.44 14.60 7.47
C GLU A 203 1.12 13.85 7.29
N TRP A 204 0.54 13.98 6.09
CA TRP A 204 -0.70 13.26 5.77
C TRP A 204 -0.55 11.75 5.92
N LEU A 205 0.54 11.17 5.41
CA LEU A 205 0.82 9.73 5.56
C LEU A 205 0.93 9.31 7.03
N LEU A 206 1.60 10.12 7.87
CA LEU A 206 1.76 9.85 9.29
C LEU A 206 0.44 9.94 10.08
N GLU A 207 -0.53 10.70 9.61
CA GLU A 207 -1.83 10.85 10.24
C GLU A 207 -2.83 9.78 9.80
N ASN A 208 -2.83 9.45 8.50
CA ASN A 208 -3.90 8.67 7.88
C ASN A 208 -3.54 7.19 7.66
N VAL A 209 -2.25 6.83 7.60
CA VAL A 209 -1.87 5.42 7.49
C VAL A 209 -1.89 4.75 8.86
N PRO A 210 -2.76 3.74 9.09
CA PRO A 210 -2.91 3.08 10.39
C PRO A 210 -1.74 2.12 10.67
N LEU A 211 -0.55 2.68 10.84
CA LEU A 211 0.69 1.97 11.10
C LEU A 211 1.45 2.60 12.29
N ASP A 212 2.53 1.96 12.73
CA ASP A 212 3.43 2.54 13.72
C ASP A 212 4.09 3.81 13.17
N ARG A 213 3.72 4.98 13.73
CA ARG A 213 4.19 6.30 13.24
C ARG A 213 5.71 6.46 13.28
N LYS A 214 6.40 5.83 14.25
CA LYS A 214 7.86 5.92 14.35
C LYS A 214 8.53 5.19 13.18
N ILE A 215 8.07 3.99 12.90
CA ILE A 215 8.59 3.18 11.78
C ILE A 215 8.28 3.85 10.43
N LEU A 216 7.05 4.34 10.24
CA LEU A 216 6.68 5.04 9.01
C LEU A 216 7.54 6.30 8.81
N LYS A 217 7.77 7.08 9.88
CA LYS A 217 8.62 8.27 9.85
C LYS A 217 10.07 7.94 9.45
N GLU A 218 10.64 6.84 9.96
CA GLU A 218 11.98 6.39 9.60
C GLU A 218 12.08 6.10 8.09
N TRP A 219 11.08 5.43 7.50
CA TRP A 219 11.10 5.15 6.05
C TRP A 219 10.94 6.40 5.20
N LEU A 220 10.07 7.33 5.60
CA LEU A 220 9.83 8.57 4.85
C LEU A 220 11.03 9.49 4.89
N LYS A 221 11.79 9.50 5.99
CA LYS A 221 12.97 10.34 6.20
C LYS A 221 14.30 9.64 5.94
N ALA A 222 14.29 8.44 5.37
CA ALA A 222 15.49 7.65 5.12
C ALA A 222 16.51 8.34 4.20
N GLY A 223 16.07 9.23 3.32
CA GLY A 223 16.90 9.86 2.31
C GLY A 223 17.33 8.89 1.21
N VAL A 224 18.12 9.41 0.28
CA VAL A 224 18.57 8.68 -0.91
C VAL A 224 20.04 8.94 -1.17
N ILE A 225 20.82 7.90 -1.48
CA ILE A 225 22.20 8.02 -1.96
C ILE A 225 22.21 7.78 -3.48
N TYR A 226 22.77 8.73 -4.21
CA TYR A 226 23.00 8.67 -5.65
C TYR A 226 24.38 9.26 -5.97
N ASN A 227 25.24 8.48 -6.67
CA ASN A 227 26.63 8.87 -6.96
C ASN A 227 27.36 9.39 -5.70
N GLU A 228 27.29 8.63 -4.60
CA GLU A 228 27.91 8.92 -3.30
C GLU A 228 27.38 10.17 -2.58
N LYS A 229 26.42 10.90 -3.18
CA LYS A 229 25.78 12.06 -2.57
C LYS A 229 24.49 11.67 -1.87
N PHE A 230 24.37 12.02 -0.60
CA PHE A 230 23.14 11.89 0.18
C PHE A 230 22.19 13.05 -0.11
N THR A 231 20.92 12.75 -0.25
CA THR A 231 19.83 13.72 -0.41
C THR A 231 18.72 13.35 0.56
N GLU A 232 18.30 14.30 1.36
CA GLU A 232 17.14 14.15 2.23
C GLU A 232 15.85 14.03 1.43
N THR A 233 14.84 13.38 2.02
CA THR A 233 13.50 13.25 1.43
C THR A 233 12.51 14.03 2.28
N GLU A 234 11.99 15.14 1.76
CA GLU A 234 11.02 15.99 2.46
C GLU A 234 9.57 15.63 2.10
N THR A 235 9.35 15.18 0.88
CA THR A 235 8.03 14.78 0.35
C THR A 235 8.12 13.46 -0.40
N GLY A 236 6.99 12.86 -0.66
CA GLY A 236 6.87 11.67 -1.48
C GLY A 236 7.21 10.37 -0.77
N THR A 237 7.06 9.29 -1.51
CA THR A 237 7.41 7.94 -1.08
C THR A 237 8.38 7.31 -2.07
N PRO A 238 9.44 6.63 -1.60
CA PRO A 238 10.44 6.07 -2.50
C PRO A 238 9.84 4.97 -3.37
N GLN A 239 10.01 5.09 -4.69
CA GLN A 239 9.65 4.02 -5.62
C GLN A 239 10.59 2.83 -5.44
N GLY A 240 10.04 1.65 -5.10
CA GLY A 240 10.79 0.40 -4.93
C GLY A 240 10.71 -0.22 -3.54
N GLY A 241 10.15 0.48 -2.56
CA GLY A 241 9.84 -0.09 -1.25
C GLY A 241 8.69 -1.11 -1.33
N ILE A 242 8.75 -2.17 -0.53
CA ILE A 242 7.73 -3.23 -0.50
C ILE A 242 6.37 -2.69 -0.02
N ILE A 243 6.38 -1.74 0.90
CA ILE A 243 5.17 -1.16 1.49
C ILE A 243 4.58 0.00 0.67
N THR A 244 5.38 0.62 -0.19
CA THR A 244 4.99 1.81 -0.96
C THR A 244 3.70 1.62 -1.78
N PRO A 245 3.47 0.50 -2.48
CA PRO A 245 2.22 0.31 -3.23
C PRO A 245 0.98 0.31 -2.33
N LEU A 246 1.10 -0.17 -1.09
CA LEU A 246 -0.01 -0.24 -0.16
C LEU A 246 -0.29 1.12 0.50
N THR A 247 0.73 1.85 0.93
CA THR A 247 0.58 3.21 1.47
C THR A 247 -0.04 4.13 0.43
N GLN A 248 0.40 4.02 -0.82
CA GLN A 248 -0.15 4.75 -1.95
C GLN A 248 -1.64 4.41 -2.19
N ARG A 249 -2.01 3.12 -2.12
CA ARG A 249 -3.42 2.72 -2.26
C ARG A 249 -4.30 3.36 -1.19
N ILE A 250 -3.86 3.45 0.05
CA ILE A 250 -4.59 4.14 1.13
C ILE A 250 -4.76 5.62 0.78
N THR A 251 -3.71 6.29 0.30
CA THR A 251 -3.77 7.68 -0.17
C THR A 251 -4.80 7.86 -1.28
N PHE A 252 -4.85 6.94 -2.26
CA PHE A 252 -5.81 7.02 -3.37
C PHE A 252 -7.26 6.87 -2.93
N ILE A 253 -7.56 5.97 -1.99
CA ILE A 253 -8.92 5.76 -1.50
C ILE A 253 -9.46 7.04 -0.88
N ASP A 254 -8.67 7.70 -0.05
CA ASP A 254 -9.07 8.94 0.62
C ASP A 254 -9.15 10.11 -0.37
N LEU A 255 -8.21 10.20 -1.30
CA LEU A 255 -8.24 11.22 -2.34
C LEU A 255 -9.51 11.12 -3.21
N CYS A 256 -9.91 9.90 -3.60
CA CYS A 256 -11.16 9.68 -4.31
C CYS A 256 -12.37 10.13 -3.50
N CYS A 257 -12.37 9.90 -2.19
CA CYS A 257 -13.45 10.33 -1.29
C CYS A 257 -13.51 11.85 -1.13
N ILE A 258 -12.36 12.53 -1.15
CA ILE A 258 -12.25 13.98 -0.98
C ILE A 258 -12.63 14.70 -2.28
N VAL A 259 -11.99 14.35 -3.40
CA VAL A 259 -12.16 15.03 -4.70
C VAL A 259 -13.58 14.92 -5.22
N LEU A 260 -14.24 13.80 -4.94
CA LEU A 260 -15.55 13.49 -5.50
C LEU A 260 -16.68 13.65 -4.50
N GLY A 261 -16.39 14.16 -3.30
CA GLY A 261 -17.35 14.44 -2.23
C GLY A 261 -18.04 13.20 -1.66
N ARG A 262 -18.55 13.29 -0.43
CA ARG A 262 -19.28 12.20 0.24
C ARG A 262 -20.56 11.77 -0.50
N ARG A 263 -21.14 12.63 -1.36
CA ARG A 263 -22.34 12.36 -2.15
C ARG A 263 -22.14 11.31 -3.25
N PHE A 264 -20.88 11.06 -3.68
CA PHE A 264 -20.57 10.17 -4.80
C PHE A 264 -20.16 8.74 -4.39
N ARG A 265 -20.41 8.31 -3.16
CA ARG A 265 -20.11 6.93 -2.69
C ARG A 265 -20.76 5.80 -3.52
N ARG A 266 -21.77 6.12 -4.34
CA ARG A 266 -22.47 5.12 -5.19
C ARG A 266 -21.84 4.93 -6.57
N LEU A 267 -20.79 5.68 -6.90
CA LEU A 267 -20.13 5.57 -8.20
C LEU A 267 -19.08 4.47 -8.19
N ARG A 268 -19.04 3.67 -9.25
CA ARG A 268 -18.12 2.54 -9.38
C ARG A 268 -16.77 3.04 -9.90
N ILE A 269 -15.69 2.73 -9.20
CA ILE A 269 -14.32 3.10 -9.57
C ILE A 269 -13.62 1.83 -10.05
N ALA A 270 -12.99 1.88 -11.21
CA ALA A 270 -12.06 0.84 -11.66
C ALA A 270 -10.67 1.46 -11.82
N SER A 271 -9.68 0.97 -11.10
CA SER A 271 -8.29 1.40 -11.24
C SER A 271 -7.46 0.35 -11.97
N CYS A 272 -6.73 0.74 -13.00
CA CYS A 272 -5.93 -0.14 -13.83
C CYS A 272 -4.43 -0.06 -13.52
N TRP A 273 -3.74 -1.19 -13.68
CA TRP A 273 -2.38 -1.48 -13.20
C TRP A 273 -1.23 -0.84 -13.99
N ARG A 274 -1.45 -0.36 -15.21
CA ARG A 274 -0.34 0.07 -16.10
C ARG A 274 -0.05 1.55 -16.12
N SER A 275 -1.03 2.35 -15.79
CA SER A 275 -0.90 3.78 -15.52
C SER A 275 -1.55 4.02 -14.17
N LEU A 276 -1.08 4.99 -13.42
CA LEU A 276 -1.75 5.45 -12.19
C LEU A 276 -3.10 6.13 -12.51
N SER A 277 -3.67 5.76 -13.66
CA SER A 277 -4.94 6.23 -14.17
C SER A 277 -6.09 5.42 -13.60
N TRP A 278 -7.15 6.07 -13.27
CA TRP A 278 -8.37 5.46 -12.78
C TRP A 278 -9.56 6.02 -13.53
N TYR A 279 -10.53 5.14 -13.76
CA TYR A 279 -11.73 5.45 -14.53
C TYR A 279 -12.93 5.51 -13.60
N ARG A 280 -13.72 6.55 -13.74
CA ARG A 280 -14.99 6.70 -13.07
C ARG A 280 -16.12 6.77 -14.09
N MET A 281 -17.24 6.13 -13.80
CA MET A 281 -18.38 6.00 -14.70
C MET A 281 -19.61 6.67 -14.11
N PHE A 282 -20.31 7.47 -14.90
CA PHE A 282 -21.44 8.28 -14.48
C PHE A 282 -22.70 7.97 -15.30
N ASN A 283 -23.86 8.16 -14.71
CA ASN A 283 -25.13 8.22 -15.40
C ASN A 283 -25.48 9.69 -15.71
N SER A 284 -26.14 9.96 -16.86
CA SER A 284 -26.49 11.30 -17.35
C SER A 284 -27.20 12.17 -16.30
N ASN A 285 -28.10 11.58 -15.51
CA ASN A 285 -28.86 12.27 -14.46
C ASN A 285 -28.02 12.79 -13.29
N GLN A 286 -26.75 12.38 -13.19
CA GLN A 286 -25.85 12.83 -12.11
C GLN A 286 -24.94 13.99 -12.53
N ILE A 287 -24.77 14.21 -13.83
CA ILE A 287 -24.00 15.31 -14.39
C ILE A 287 -24.80 16.62 -14.35
N PHE A 288 -26.09 16.55 -14.65
CA PHE A 288 -26.97 17.71 -14.64
C PHE A 288 -27.16 18.40 -13.29
N SER A 289 -27.04 17.68 -12.19
CA SER A 289 -27.12 18.28 -10.84
C SER A 289 -25.84 19.03 -10.44
N HIS A 290 -24.77 18.95 -11.24
CA HIS A 290 -23.49 19.59 -10.96
C HIS A 290 -23.21 20.79 -11.86
N ASN A 291 -23.95 20.96 -12.98
CA ASN A 291 -23.78 22.11 -13.87
C ASN A 291 -24.07 23.45 -13.18
N ASN A 292 -24.82 23.47 -12.08
CA ASN A 292 -25.02 24.69 -11.28
C ASN A 292 -23.77 25.16 -10.48
N LEU A 293 -22.70 24.33 -10.44
CA LEU A 293 -21.41 24.70 -9.81
C LEU A 293 -20.30 24.95 -10.83
N LEU A 294 -20.49 24.51 -12.09
CA LEU A 294 -19.51 24.64 -13.17
C LEU A 294 -19.78 25.86 -14.08
N ASP A 295 -20.99 26.42 -14.06
CA ASP A 295 -21.38 27.59 -14.88
C ASP A 295 -20.83 28.94 -14.39
N GLN A 296 -20.04 28.98 -13.32
CA GLN A 296 -19.51 30.23 -12.77
C GLN A 296 -18.08 30.58 -13.18
N GLN A 297 -17.38 29.75 -13.96
CA GLN A 297 -16.05 30.13 -14.49
C GLN A 297 -15.81 29.56 -15.90
N PRO A 298 -15.80 30.37 -16.96
CA PRO A 298 -15.29 29.98 -18.26
C PRO A 298 -13.74 30.07 -18.23
N HIS A 299 -13.08 29.03 -18.74
CA HIS A 299 -11.64 28.97 -19.00
C HIS A 299 -10.73 28.78 -17.75
N ASP A 300 -10.75 27.58 -17.18
CA ASP A 300 -9.48 27.04 -16.68
C ASP A 300 -9.59 25.52 -16.62
N SER A 301 -8.55 24.84 -17.15
CA SER A 301 -8.32 23.43 -16.87
C SER A 301 -8.43 23.27 -15.35
N LEU A 302 -9.44 22.55 -14.86
CA LEU A 302 -9.58 22.25 -13.44
C LEU A 302 -8.32 21.50 -12.98
N ALA A 303 -7.29 22.26 -12.63
CA ALA A 303 -6.32 21.86 -11.65
C ALA A 303 -7.11 21.77 -10.35
N LEU A 304 -7.75 20.61 -10.13
CA LEU A 304 -8.38 20.29 -8.85
C LEU A 304 -7.28 20.47 -7.82
N THR A 305 -7.39 21.58 -7.14
CA THR A 305 -6.54 22.16 -6.12
C THR A 305 -5.70 21.13 -5.38
N ASN A 306 -4.46 21.52 -5.18
CA ASN A 306 -3.39 20.96 -4.39
C ASN A 306 -3.88 20.29 -3.08
N ILE A 307 -4.63 19.21 -3.18
CA ILE A 307 -5.07 18.40 -2.05
C ILE A 307 -3.89 17.48 -1.74
N GLN A 308 -3.29 17.63 -0.58
CA GLN A 308 -2.15 16.82 -0.12
C GLN A 308 -0.85 16.97 -0.94
N GLY A 309 -0.67 18.10 -1.65
CA GLY A 309 0.48 18.31 -2.54
C GLY A 309 0.37 17.61 -3.90
N LEU A 310 -0.79 17.04 -4.26
CA LEU A 310 -1.00 16.28 -5.48
C LEU A 310 -1.80 17.06 -6.51
N SER A 311 -1.30 17.12 -7.75
CA SER A 311 -2.02 17.63 -8.93
C SER A 311 -2.73 16.49 -9.64
N ILE A 312 -4.04 16.63 -9.89
CA ILE A 312 -4.85 15.64 -10.57
C ILE A 312 -5.24 16.17 -11.94
N GLY A 313 -4.93 15.41 -12.99
CA GLY A 313 -5.48 15.62 -14.33
C GLY A 313 -6.69 14.73 -14.55
N ALA A 314 -7.80 15.28 -15.00
CA ALA A 314 -8.99 14.50 -15.30
C ALA A 314 -9.54 14.82 -16.70
N GLN A 315 -10.10 13.80 -17.38
CA GLN A 315 -10.79 13.93 -18.66
C GLN A 315 -12.10 13.15 -18.62
N ALA A 316 -13.17 13.72 -19.17
CA ALA A 316 -14.44 13.03 -19.30
C ALA A 316 -14.70 12.63 -20.75
N PHE A 317 -15.21 11.44 -20.97
CA PHE A 317 -15.58 10.90 -22.28
C PHE A 317 -17.00 10.35 -22.25
N GLN A 318 -17.78 10.65 -23.32
CA GLN A 318 -19.06 9.98 -23.52
C GLN A 318 -18.85 8.61 -24.18
N LYS A 319 -19.67 7.62 -23.82
CA LYS A 319 -19.57 6.23 -24.28
C LYS A 319 -19.53 6.07 -25.81
N ASN A 320 -20.12 7.00 -26.55
CA ASN A 320 -20.20 6.99 -28.03
C ASN A 320 -19.04 7.75 -28.70
N GLY A 321 -17.92 7.97 -28.05
CA GLY A 321 -16.69 8.48 -28.66
C GLY A 321 -16.63 9.99 -28.88
N LYS A 322 -17.62 10.77 -28.48
CA LYS A 322 -17.52 12.24 -28.52
C LYS A 322 -16.67 12.73 -27.35
N ARG A 323 -15.51 13.29 -27.66
CA ARG A 323 -14.63 13.94 -26.70
C ARG A 323 -15.28 15.29 -26.33
N PHE A 324 -15.77 15.44 -25.13
CA PHE A 324 -16.12 16.74 -24.59
C PHE A 324 -14.91 17.33 -23.87
N SER A 325 -14.71 18.63 -24.05
CA SER A 325 -13.61 19.46 -23.59
C SER A 325 -13.00 19.04 -22.25
N LYS A 326 -11.69 19.23 -22.13
CA LYS A 326 -10.95 19.08 -20.89
C LYS A 326 -11.72 19.76 -19.75
N LEU A 327 -12.14 18.96 -18.79
CA LEU A 327 -12.57 19.44 -17.49
C LEU A 327 -11.36 19.81 -16.64
#